data_3ff48c74466132d6147c1380841a2eb7
#
_entry.id   3ff48c74466132d6147c1380841a2eb7
#
_cell.length_a   1.000
_cell.length_b   1.000
_cell.length_c   1.000
_cell.angle_alpha   90.00
_cell.angle_beta   90.00
_cell.angle_gamma   90.00
#
_symmetry.space_group_name_H-M   'P 1'
#
loop_
_entity.id
_entity.type
_entity.pdbx_description
1 polymer ?
#
loop_
_entity_poly.entity_id
_entity_poly.type
_entity_poly.pdbx_seq_one_letter_code
_entity_poly.pdbx_strand_id
1 'polypeptide(L)'
;IGKRGKEKNINLNVALKLGKLIQNNHPDVRIVYTRQKDVFVALDKRAQIANNAKADLFISIHTNSVAKGRTVRGTETYTLGLHRTDDNLEVAKLENSVILIESDYEQRYAGFNPNSSESYIIFEFLQDKNMEKSVDFATLIQRQFKSTAKRIDKGVHQAGFLVLREVSMPSVLVELGFINNRQEEKYLSTGSTEEKSDPYLDSVRVVQGIDYTINQ
;
A
#
# COMPACT_ATOMS: atom_id res chain seq x y z
N ILE A 1 6.96 -11.13 10.69
CA ILE A 1 5.83 -11.15 11.65
C ILE A 1 6.30 -10.45 12.90
N GLY A 2 5.65 -9.36 13.28
CA GLY A 2 5.88 -8.68 14.54
C GLY A 2 5.52 -9.56 15.75
N LYS A 3 5.98 -9.19 16.93
CA LYS A 3 5.69 -9.96 18.16
C LYS A 3 4.22 -9.88 18.59
N ARG A 4 3.49 -8.82 18.21
CA ARG A 4 2.12 -8.51 18.67
C ARG A 4 1.08 -8.54 17.56
N GLY A 5 1.48 -8.38 16.31
CA GLY A 5 0.57 -8.30 15.18
C GLY A 5 1.07 -9.03 13.95
N LYS A 6 0.15 -9.37 13.07
CA LYS A 6 0.44 -9.83 11.72
C LYS A 6 0.07 -8.71 10.77
N GLU A 7 0.94 -8.39 9.82
CA GLU A 7 0.72 -7.37 8.80
C GLU A 7 -0.66 -7.48 8.16
N LYS A 8 -1.03 -8.67 7.70
CA LYS A 8 -2.33 -8.93 7.05
C LYS A 8 -3.55 -8.46 7.85
N ASN A 9 -3.47 -8.48 9.20
CA ASN A 9 -4.56 -8.05 10.08
C ASN A 9 -4.57 -6.53 10.23
N ILE A 10 -3.41 -5.91 10.36
CA ILE A 10 -3.27 -4.45 10.40
C ILE A 10 -3.80 -3.86 9.11
N ASN A 11 -3.32 -4.34 7.96
CA ASN A 11 -3.70 -3.87 6.64
C ASN A 11 -5.22 -4.00 6.39
N LEU A 12 -5.82 -5.14 6.78
CA LEU A 12 -7.26 -5.36 6.67
C LEU A 12 -8.06 -4.37 7.54
N ASN A 13 -7.65 -4.20 8.80
CA ASN A 13 -8.34 -3.30 9.73
C ASN A 13 -8.28 -1.84 9.25
N VAL A 14 -7.12 -1.40 8.78
CA VAL A 14 -6.94 -0.04 8.24
C VAL A 14 -7.79 0.14 6.98
N ALA A 15 -7.76 -0.80 6.04
CA ALA A 15 -8.56 -0.73 4.82
C ALA A 15 -10.07 -0.62 5.10
N LEU A 16 -10.60 -1.43 6.03
CA LEU A 16 -12.01 -1.41 6.39
C LEU A 16 -12.41 -0.08 7.07
N LYS A 17 -11.57 0.44 7.96
CA LYS A 17 -11.82 1.74 8.61
C LYS A 17 -11.73 2.89 7.63
N LEU A 18 -10.71 2.89 6.75
CA LEU A 18 -10.54 3.88 5.70
C LEU A 18 -11.77 3.95 4.79
N GLY A 19 -12.21 2.80 4.29
CA GLY A 19 -13.39 2.76 3.42
C GLY A 19 -14.66 3.22 4.12
N LYS A 20 -14.88 2.83 5.39
CA LYS A 20 -16.03 3.33 6.18
C LYS A 20 -15.98 4.85 6.34
N LEU A 21 -14.80 5.40 6.53
CA LEU A 21 -14.65 6.84 6.71
C LEU A 21 -14.89 7.60 5.40
N ILE A 22 -14.35 7.10 4.29
CA ILE A 22 -14.65 7.68 2.97
C ILE A 22 -16.16 7.68 2.75
N GLN A 23 -16.85 6.56 2.95
CA GLN A 23 -18.30 6.48 2.77
C GLN A 23 -19.10 7.44 3.66
N ASN A 24 -18.63 7.66 4.90
CA ASN A 24 -19.30 8.57 5.83
C ASN A 24 -19.15 10.05 5.43
N ASN A 25 -18.02 10.42 4.84
CA ASN A 25 -17.74 11.81 4.43
C ASN A 25 -18.10 12.08 2.96
N HIS A 26 -18.15 11.02 2.13
CA HIS A 26 -18.42 11.05 0.70
C HIS A 26 -19.42 9.95 0.35
N PRO A 27 -20.72 10.20 0.58
CA PRO A 27 -21.77 9.20 0.33
C PRO A 27 -21.90 8.79 -1.16
N ASP A 28 -21.40 9.61 -2.07
CA ASP A 28 -21.35 9.38 -3.51
C ASP A 28 -20.18 8.46 -3.93
N VAL A 29 -19.20 8.23 -3.06
CA VAL A 29 -18.06 7.35 -3.34
C VAL A 29 -18.40 5.90 -3.02
N ARG A 30 -18.29 5.02 -4.01
CA ARG A 30 -18.45 3.59 -3.85
C ARG A 30 -17.12 2.93 -3.49
N ILE A 31 -17.05 2.28 -2.33
CA ILE A 31 -15.87 1.52 -1.92
C ILE A 31 -16.00 0.05 -2.35
N VAL A 32 -14.94 -0.45 -3.02
CA VAL A 32 -14.80 -1.85 -3.41
C VAL A 32 -13.56 -2.42 -2.71
N TYR A 33 -13.74 -3.43 -1.89
CA TYR A 33 -12.65 -4.10 -1.20
C TYR A 33 -12.21 -5.34 -1.98
N THR A 34 -10.91 -5.55 -2.10
CA THR A 34 -10.37 -6.81 -2.64
C THR A 34 -10.58 -7.97 -1.67
N ARG A 35 -10.68 -7.69 -0.36
CA ARG A 35 -11.10 -8.61 0.69
C ARG A 35 -11.68 -7.86 1.88
N GLN A 36 -12.58 -8.50 2.61
CA GLN A 36 -13.17 -7.99 3.85
C GLN A 36 -13.00 -8.97 5.03
N LYS A 37 -12.31 -10.08 4.79
CA LYS A 37 -12.03 -11.13 5.77
C LYS A 37 -10.58 -11.58 5.64
N ASP A 38 -10.12 -12.41 6.57
CA ASP A 38 -8.80 -13.02 6.51
C ASP A 38 -8.79 -14.18 5.49
N VAL A 39 -8.82 -13.81 4.21
CA VAL A 39 -8.71 -14.71 3.06
C VAL A 39 -7.57 -14.26 2.17
N PHE A 40 -6.92 -15.22 1.51
CA PHE A 40 -5.93 -14.93 0.48
C PHE A 40 -6.62 -14.51 -0.82
N VAL A 41 -6.11 -13.45 -1.45
CA VAL A 41 -6.50 -13.01 -2.79
C VAL A 41 -5.22 -12.78 -3.58
N ALA A 42 -5.03 -13.51 -4.66
CA ALA A 42 -3.88 -13.40 -5.55
C ALA A 42 -3.70 -11.97 -6.07
N LEU A 43 -2.46 -11.55 -6.35
CA LEU A 43 -2.18 -10.15 -6.71
C LEU A 43 -2.89 -9.72 -8.01
N ASP A 44 -2.89 -10.58 -9.03
CA ASP A 44 -3.61 -10.36 -10.29
C ASP A 44 -5.13 -10.23 -10.07
N LYS A 45 -5.69 -11.02 -9.14
CA LYS A 45 -7.12 -10.94 -8.81
C LYS A 45 -7.52 -9.63 -8.16
N ARG A 46 -6.62 -9.02 -7.36
CA ARG A 46 -6.88 -7.68 -6.78
C ARG A 46 -7.01 -6.63 -7.88
N ALA A 47 -6.10 -6.64 -8.86
CA ALA A 47 -6.19 -5.77 -10.02
C ALA A 47 -7.46 -6.02 -10.83
N GLN A 48 -7.82 -7.29 -11.08
CA GLN A 48 -9.05 -7.66 -11.80
C GLN A 48 -10.31 -7.16 -11.09
N ILE A 49 -10.39 -7.25 -9.76
CA ILE A 49 -11.52 -6.72 -8.97
C ILE A 49 -11.66 -5.21 -9.21
N ALA A 50 -10.57 -4.45 -9.14
CA ALA A 50 -10.58 -3.01 -9.36
C ALA A 50 -10.98 -2.65 -10.81
N ASN A 51 -10.39 -3.32 -11.79
CA ASN A 51 -10.67 -3.09 -13.21
C ASN A 51 -12.13 -3.43 -13.55
N ASN A 52 -12.66 -4.55 -13.07
CA ASN A 52 -14.05 -4.96 -13.29
C ASN A 52 -15.05 -3.99 -12.62
N ALA A 53 -14.67 -3.41 -11.49
CA ALA A 53 -15.45 -2.39 -10.82
C ALA A 53 -15.38 -1.03 -11.52
N LYS A 54 -14.51 -0.86 -12.52
CA LYS A 54 -14.19 0.41 -13.17
C LYS A 54 -13.85 1.48 -12.13
N ALA A 55 -12.98 1.12 -11.19
CA ALA A 55 -12.59 2.01 -10.13
C ALA A 55 -11.78 3.20 -10.67
N ASP A 56 -11.94 4.37 -10.05
CA ASP A 56 -11.22 5.59 -10.39
C ASP A 56 -9.86 5.68 -9.71
N LEU A 57 -9.68 4.92 -8.61
CA LEU A 57 -8.46 4.91 -7.80
C LEU A 57 -8.27 3.53 -7.16
N PHE A 58 -7.02 3.06 -7.12
CA PHE A 58 -6.64 1.83 -6.43
C PHE A 58 -5.63 2.14 -5.30
N ILE A 59 -5.94 1.70 -4.07
CA ILE A 59 -5.07 1.88 -2.90
C ILE A 59 -4.72 0.50 -2.33
N SER A 60 -3.45 0.13 -2.39
CA SER A 60 -2.90 -1.05 -1.72
C SER A 60 -2.32 -0.64 -0.37
N ILE A 61 -2.76 -1.28 0.72
CA ILE A 61 -2.35 -0.93 2.08
C ILE A 61 -1.47 -2.02 2.64
N HIS A 62 -0.27 -1.65 3.10
CA HIS A 62 0.79 -2.52 3.56
C HIS A 62 1.44 -2.01 4.85
N THR A 63 2.20 -2.87 5.49
CA THR A 63 3.02 -2.55 6.65
C THR A 63 4.40 -3.16 6.44
N ASN A 64 5.35 -2.33 6.11
CA ASN A 64 6.71 -2.69 5.70
C ASN A 64 7.47 -3.47 6.76
N SER A 65 8.53 -4.13 6.35
CA SER A 65 9.54 -4.68 7.23
C SER A 65 10.93 -4.53 6.61
N VAL A 66 11.95 -4.34 7.43
CA VAL A 66 13.35 -4.27 6.99
C VAL A 66 14.14 -5.47 7.49
N ALA A 67 15.29 -5.73 6.87
CA ALA A 67 16.19 -6.81 7.26
C ALA A 67 16.53 -6.75 8.76
N LYS A 68 16.77 -7.92 9.35
CA LYS A 68 17.11 -8.06 10.76
C LYS A 68 18.33 -7.20 11.12
N GLY A 69 18.24 -6.46 12.23
CA GLY A 69 19.29 -5.55 12.71
C GLY A 69 19.14 -4.10 12.26
N ARG A 70 18.27 -3.79 11.30
CA ARG A 70 17.92 -2.39 10.94
C ARG A 70 16.74 -1.90 11.77
N THR A 71 16.77 -0.63 12.18
CA THR A 71 15.67 0.04 12.88
C THR A 71 15.20 1.22 12.06
N VAL A 72 14.04 1.07 11.43
CA VAL A 72 13.43 2.10 10.58
C VAL A 72 12.05 2.45 11.12
N ARG A 73 11.61 3.69 10.93
CA ARG A 73 10.28 4.22 11.30
C ARG A 73 9.78 5.18 10.25
N GLY A 74 8.47 5.36 10.20
CA GLY A 74 7.83 6.32 9.31
C GLY A 74 6.99 5.65 8.24
N THR A 75 6.47 6.45 7.33
CA THR A 75 5.58 6.04 6.24
C THR A 75 6.24 6.27 4.90
N GLU A 76 5.94 5.40 3.95
CA GLU A 76 6.35 5.51 2.55
C GLU A 76 5.13 5.30 1.66
N THR A 77 5.09 5.95 0.51
CA THR A 77 4.08 5.66 -0.49
C THR A 77 4.75 5.40 -1.83
N TYR A 78 4.34 4.31 -2.46
CA TYR A 78 4.92 3.84 -3.70
C TYR A 78 3.94 3.96 -4.86
N THR A 79 4.46 4.25 -6.04
CA THR A 79 3.78 4.10 -7.33
C THR A 79 4.48 3.05 -8.18
N LEU A 80 3.80 2.55 -9.20
CA LEU A 80 4.40 1.63 -10.16
C LEU A 80 5.55 2.31 -10.90
N GLY A 81 6.63 1.61 -11.12
CA GLY A 81 7.76 2.09 -11.92
C GLY A 81 9.06 1.37 -11.61
N LEU A 82 10.15 1.83 -12.22
CA LEU A 82 11.47 1.31 -11.92
C LEU A 82 11.93 1.79 -10.54
N HIS A 83 12.45 0.88 -9.73
CA HIS A 83 13.08 1.23 -8.46
C HIS A 83 14.34 2.07 -8.68
N ARG A 84 14.55 3.07 -7.84
CA ARG A 84 15.72 3.96 -7.91
C ARG A 84 16.83 3.62 -6.91
N THR A 85 16.51 2.76 -5.94
CA THR A 85 17.45 2.31 -4.89
C THR A 85 17.26 0.82 -4.60
N ASP A 86 18.31 0.18 -4.09
CA ASP A 86 18.24 -1.22 -3.66
C ASP A 86 17.19 -1.43 -2.55
N ASP A 87 17.05 -0.46 -1.63
CA ASP A 87 16.04 -0.54 -0.58
C ASP A 87 14.62 -0.60 -1.19
N ASN A 88 14.32 0.17 -2.25
CA ASN A 88 13.02 0.13 -2.93
C ASN A 88 12.80 -1.20 -3.67
N LEU A 89 13.85 -1.76 -4.25
CA LEU A 89 13.80 -3.09 -4.85
C LEU A 89 13.51 -4.17 -3.81
N GLU A 90 14.16 -4.12 -2.66
CA GLU A 90 13.92 -5.09 -1.58
C GLU A 90 12.49 -5.05 -1.06
N VAL A 91 11.87 -3.86 -0.95
CA VAL A 91 10.45 -3.74 -0.61
C VAL A 91 9.58 -4.41 -1.69
N ALA A 92 9.85 -4.14 -2.97
CA ALA A 92 9.08 -4.77 -4.05
C ALA A 92 9.27 -6.30 -4.08
N LYS A 93 10.48 -6.81 -3.84
CA LYS A 93 10.74 -8.26 -3.72
C LYS A 93 9.94 -8.88 -2.57
N LEU A 94 9.94 -8.23 -1.41
CA LEU A 94 9.19 -8.70 -0.24
C LEU A 94 7.69 -8.82 -0.57
N GLU A 95 7.08 -7.75 -1.09
CA GLU A 95 5.66 -7.71 -1.40
C GLU A 95 5.27 -8.67 -2.53
N ASN A 96 6.09 -8.76 -3.56
CA ASN A 96 5.84 -9.68 -4.67
C ASN A 96 6.08 -11.15 -4.29
N SER A 97 6.87 -11.43 -3.24
CA SER A 97 7.18 -12.80 -2.80
C SER A 97 5.94 -13.62 -2.42
N VAL A 98 4.82 -12.96 -2.14
CA VAL A 98 3.55 -13.62 -1.83
C VAL A 98 3.05 -14.52 -2.96
N ILE A 99 3.45 -14.27 -4.21
CA ILE A 99 3.07 -15.15 -5.35
C ILE A 99 3.65 -16.57 -5.21
N LEU A 100 4.76 -16.74 -4.50
CA LEU A 100 5.42 -18.04 -4.32
C LEU A 100 4.58 -19.06 -3.54
N ILE A 101 3.51 -18.62 -2.88
CA ILE A 101 2.56 -19.54 -2.23
C ILE A 101 1.50 -20.10 -3.19
N GLU A 102 1.43 -19.56 -4.40
CA GLU A 102 0.50 -20.00 -5.46
C GLU A 102 1.16 -21.13 -6.27
N SER A 103 0.48 -22.26 -6.43
CA SER A 103 1.03 -23.42 -7.15
C SER A 103 1.23 -23.20 -8.64
N ASP A 104 0.53 -22.18 -9.22
CA ASP A 104 0.52 -21.84 -10.64
C ASP A 104 1.20 -20.50 -10.92
N TYR A 105 2.00 -19.96 -9.98
CA TYR A 105 2.53 -18.60 -10.08
C TYR A 105 3.39 -18.37 -11.33
N GLU A 106 4.19 -19.34 -11.76
CA GLU A 106 5.04 -19.20 -12.94
C GLU A 106 4.23 -18.95 -14.22
N GLN A 107 3.13 -19.71 -14.38
CA GLN A 107 2.23 -19.51 -15.50
C GLN A 107 1.44 -18.21 -15.37
N ARG A 108 0.91 -17.94 -14.19
CA ARG A 108 0.06 -16.78 -13.89
C ARG A 108 0.78 -15.45 -14.05
N TYR A 109 2.05 -15.39 -13.64
CA TYR A 109 2.87 -14.17 -13.71
C TYR A 109 3.93 -14.23 -14.82
N ALA A 110 3.73 -15.07 -15.85
CA ALA A 110 4.58 -15.18 -17.03
C ALA A 110 6.07 -15.41 -16.70
N GLY A 111 6.37 -16.29 -15.75
CA GLY A 111 7.73 -16.62 -15.35
C GLY A 111 8.43 -15.56 -14.49
N PHE A 112 7.70 -14.56 -14.01
CA PHE A 112 8.28 -13.55 -13.11
C PHE A 112 8.80 -14.21 -11.83
N ASN A 113 10.08 -14.00 -11.54
CA ASN A 113 10.71 -14.47 -10.30
C ASN A 113 10.89 -13.28 -9.32
N PRO A 114 10.13 -13.23 -8.20
CA PRO A 114 10.20 -12.10 -7.27
C PRO A 114 11.54 -11.97 -6.55
N ASN A 115 12.38 -13.01 -6.55
CA ASN A 115 13.69 -13.00 -5.91
C ASN A 115 14.82 -12.57 -6.87
N SER A 116 14.58 -12.54 -8.19
CA SER A 116 15.56 -12.14 -9.18
C SER A 116 15.43 -10.67 -9.54
N SER A 117 16.49 -9.90 -9.40
CA SER A 117 16.52 -8.48 -9.80
C SER A 117 16.27 -8.29 -11.29
N GLU A 118 16.68 -9.25 -12.12
CA GLU A 118 16.48 -9.23 -13.57
C GLU A 118 14.99 -9.23 -13.95
N SER A 119 14.14 -9.90 -13.15
CA SER A 119 12.70 -9.90 -13.39
C SER A 119 12.07 -8.50 -13.27
N TYR A 120 12.71 -7.58 -12.56
CA TYR A 120 12.22 -6.20 -12.36
C TYR A 120 12.58 -5.27 -13.53
N ILE A 121 13.46 -5.67 -14.43
CA ILE A 121 13.82 -4.87 -15.63
C ILE A 121 12.58 -4.61 -16.51
N ILE A 122 11.61 -5.53 -16.51
CA ILE A 122 10.36 -5.34 -17.28
C ILE A 122 9.62 -4.05 -16.88
N PHE A 123 9.75 -3.61 -15.64
CA PHE A 123 9.09 -2.40 -15.16
C PHE A 123 9.70 -1.10 -15.73
N GLU A 124 10.91 -1.16 -16.28
CA GLU A 124 11.53 -0.02 -16.98
C GLU A 124 10.80 0.31 -18.28
N PHE A 125 10.23 -0.70 -18.92
CA PHE A 125 9.54 -0.57 -20.21
C PHE A 125 8.03 -0.33 -20.08
N LEU A 126 7.49 -0.39 -18.87
CA LEU A 126 6.07 -0.13 -18.66
C LEU A 126 5.79 1.38 -18.71
N GLN A 127 4.92 1.75 -19.64
CA GLN A 127 4.37 3.10 -19.71
C GLN A 127 3.05 3.14 -18.95
N ASP A 128 3.08 3.68 -17.73
CA ASP A 128 1.87 3.91 -16.95
C ASP A 128 1.28 5.30 -17.29
N LYS A 129 0.20 5.30 -18.07
CA LYS A 129 -0.53 6.52 -18.42
C LYS A 129 -1.13 7.26 -17.20
N ASN A 130 -1.20 6.60 -16.06
CA ASN A 130 -1.72 7.16 -14.81
C ASN A 130 -0.60 7.59 -13.85
N MET A 131 0.67 7.49 -14.25
CA MET A 131 1.83 7.75 -13.41
C MET A 131 1.74 9.11 -12.71
N GLU A 132 1.48 10.18 -13.46
CA GLU A 132 1.39 11.54 -12.92
C GLU A 132 0.35 11.62 -11.79
N LYS A 133 -0.86 11.16 -12.04
CA LYS A 133 -1.93 11.14 -11.04
C LYS A 133 -1.60 10.27 -9.84
N SER A 134 -0.93 9.13 -10.07
CA SER A 134 -0.49 8.24 -9.00
C SER A 134 0.55 8.92 -8.10
N VAL A 135 1.53 9.62 -8.69
CA VAL A 135 2.57 10.36 -7.95
C VAL A 135 1.98 11.54 -7.19
N ASP A 136 1.07 12.29 -7.80
CA ASP A 136 0.36 13.40 -7.14
C ASP A 136 -0.41 12.91 -5.93
N PHE A 137 -1.16 11.82 -6.08
CA PHE A 137 -1.91 11.23 -4.99
C PHE A 137 -0.99 10.70 -3.87
N ALA A 138 0.09 10.00 -4.22
CA ALA A 138 1.10 9.54 -3.26
C ALA A 138 1.73 10.71 -2.48
N THR A 139 1.99 11.83 -3.16
CA THR A 139 2.55 13.04 -2.56
C THR A 139 1.57 13.65 -1.55
N LEU A 140 0.28 13.69 -1.88
CA LEU A 140 -0.76 14.16 -0.96
C LEU A 140 -0.85 13.28 0.28
N ILE A 141 -0.83 11.95 0.12
CA ILE A 141 -0.82 10.99 1.24
C ILE A 141 0.36 11.28 2.17
N GLN A 142 1.58 11.37 1.64
CA GLN A 142 2.78 11.60 2.46
C GLN A 142 2.76 12.95 3.17
N ARG A 143 2.27 14.00 2.48
CA ARG A 143 2.06 15.31 3.12
C ARG A 143 1.11 15.22 4.31
N GLN A 144 0.03 14.44 4.21
CA GLN A 144 -0.93 14.26 5.30
C GLN A 144 -0.35 13.41 6.44
N PHE A 145 0.39 12.35 6.14
CA PHE A 145 1.11 11.60 7.16
C PHE A 145 2.03 12.51 7.99
N LYS A 146 2.78 13.39 7.33
CA LYS A 146 3.67 14.34 8.00
C LYS A 146 2.92 15.42 8.77
N SER A 147 1.98 16.12 8.12
CA SER A 147 1.34 17.32 8.67
C SER A 147 0.26 17.00 9.70
N THR A 148 -0.56 15.97 9.45
CA THR A 148 -1.74 15.63 10.27
C THR A 148 -1.44 14.52 11.24
N ALA A 149 -0.96 13.37 10.75
CA ALA A 149 -0.67 12.21 11.58
C ALA A 149 0.69 12.31 12.33
N LYS A 150 1.47 13.36 12.06
CA LYS A 150 2.79 13.59 12.70
C LYS A 150 3.75 12.41 12.55
N ARG A 151 3.60 11.66 11.44
CA ARG A 151 4.47 10.55 11.10
C ARG A 151 5.77 11.06 10.47
N ILE A 152 6.83 10.26 10.58
CA ILE A 152 8.05 10.51 9.82
C ILE A 152 7.76 10.22 8.36
N ASP A 153 7.87 11.23 7.53
CA ASP A 153 7.72 11.14 6.09
C ASP A 153 9.02 10.63 5.48
N LYS A 154 8.98 9.47 4.87
CA LYS A 154 10.11 8.87 4.16
C LYS A 154 10.04 9.05 2.64
N GLY A 155 8.99 9.70 2.17
CA GLY A 155 8.85 10.13 0.79
C GLY A 155 7.97 9.24 -0.08
N VAL A 156 7.90 9.66 -1.35
CA VAL A 156 7.25 8.94 -2.44
C VAL A 156 8.33 8.25 -3.28
N HIS A 157 8.11 6.99 -3.58
CA HIS A 157 9.03 6.14 -4.32
C HIS A 157 8.36 5.41 -5.47
N GLN A 158 9.18 4.81 -6.33
CA GLN A 158 8.73 3.92 -7.39
C GLN A 158 9.37 2.55 -7.23
N ALA A 159 8.59 1.49 -7.49
CA ALA A 159 9.10 0.13 -7.57
C ALA A 159 8.16 -0.79 -8.37
N GLY A 160 8.65 -1.95 -8.74
CA GLY A 160 7.97 -2.92 -9.58
C GLY A 160 6.98 -3.80 -8.81
N PHE A 161 5.89 -3.23 -8.32
CA PHE A 161 4.85 -3.99 -7.61
C PHE A 161 3.88 -4.68 -8.55
N LEU A 162 3.81 -6.00 -8.48
CA LEU A 162 2.88 -6.78 -9.31
C LEU A 162 1.42 -6.41 -9.06
N VAL A 163 1.06 -6.05 -7.82
CA VAL A 163 -0.31 -5.65 -7.47
C VAL A 163 -0.76 -4.37 -8.16
N LEU A 164 0.18 -3.52 -8.57
CA LEU A 164 -0.09 -2.27 -9.31
C LEU A 164 0.04 -2.44 -10.83
N ARG A 165 0.70 -3.51 -11.31
CA ARG A 165 1.06 -3.69 -12.72
C ARG A 165 -0.14 -3.72 -13.67
N GLU A 166 -1.19 -4.43 -13.26
CA GLU A 166 -2.35 -4.73 -14.12
C GLU A 166 -3.56 -3.82 -13.84
N VAL A 167 -3.42 -2.80 -12.97
CA VAL A 167 -4.51 -1.86 -12.70
C VAL A 167 -4.58 -0.80 -13.80
N SER A 168 -5.79 -0.43 -14.20
CA SER A 168 -6.04 0.51 -15.30
C SER A 168 -6.39 1.94 -14.86
N MET A 169 -6.24 2.24 -13.57
CA MET A 169 -6.51 3.54 -12.95
C MET A 169 -5.28 4.02 -12.15
N PRO A 170 -5.25 5.29 -11.71
CA PRO A 170 -4.24 5.77 -10.76
C PRO A 170 -4.14 4.85 -9.54
N SER A 171 -2.92 4.52 -9.12
CA SER A 171 -2.71 3.50 -8.10
C SER A 171 -1.51 3.79 -7.21
N VAL A 172 -1.65 3.46 -5.93
CA VAL A 172 -0.57 3.60 -4.94
C VAL A 172 -0.49 2.38 -4.03
N LEU A 173 0.70 2.12 -3.51
CA LEU A 173 0.94 1.20 -2.40
C LEU A 173 1.46 2.01 -1.21
N VAL A 174 0.72 1.95 -0.10
CA VAL A 174 0.98 2.74 1.10
C VAL A 174 1.58 1.85 2.17
N GLU A 175 2.79 2.16 2.61
CA GLU A 175 3.44 1.54 3.75
C GLU A 175 3.15 2.36 5.02
N LEU A 176 2.30 1.82 5.88
CA LEU A 176 1.84 2.50 7.10
C LEU A 176 2.93 2.67 8.16
N GLY A 177 4.00 1.89 8.07
CA GLY A 177 5.11 1.86 9.02
C GLY A 177 5.89 0.57 8.92
N PHE A 178 6.73 0.26 9.91
CA PHE A 178 7.62 -0.89 9.89
C PHE A 178 7.30 -1.87 11.02
N ILE A 179 6.68 -3.02 10.70
CA ILE A 179 6.15 -3.98 11.69
C ILE A 179 7.25 -4.61 12.57
N ASN A 180 8.49 -4.67 12.12
CA ASN A 180 9.61 -5.19 12.88
C ASN A 180 10.24 -4.15 13.83
N ASN A 181 9.81 -2.90 13.78
CA ASN A 181 10.13 -1.88 14.78
C ASN A 181 9.08 -1.93 15.91
N ARG A 182 9.54 -2.16 17.15
CA ARG A 182 8.66 -2.34 18.31
C ARG A 182 7.73 -1.15 18.59
N GLN A 183 8.19 0.08 18.33
CA GLN A 183 7.37 1.29 18.55
C GLN A 183 6.30 1.40 17.46
N GLU A 184 6.68 1.16 16.21
CA GLU A 184 5.76 1.14 15.07
C GLU A 184 4.74 0.00 15.21
N GLU A 185 5.18 -1.22 15.55
CA GLU A 185 4.29 -2.36 15.79
C GLU A 185 3.27 -2.05 16.90
N LYS A 186 3.73 -1.44 18.01
CA LYS A 186 2.83 -1.02 19.09
C LYS A 186 1.81 -0.01 18.56
N TYR A 187 2.28 1.03 17.86
CA TYR A 187 1.42 2.07 17.29
C TYR A 187 0.38 1.49 16.31
N LEU A 188 0.81 0.64 15.38
CA LEU A 188 -0.05 0.03 14.36
C LEU A 188 -1.00 -1.06 14.92
N SER A 189 -0.67 -1.68 16.05
CA SER A 189 -1.46 -2.74 16.67
C SER A 189 -2.43 -2.25 17.75
N THR A 190 -2.23 -1.05 18.32
CA THR A 190 -3.10 -0.45 19.31
C THR A 190 -4.30 0.23 18.65
N GLY A 191 -5.07 -0.51 17.90
CA GLY A 191 -6.37 -0.02 17.46
C GLY A 191 -7.34 -0.01 18.63
N SER A 192 -7.81 1.16 19.05
CA SER A 192 -9.12 1.33 19.69
C SER A 192 -9.28 1.45 21.20
N THR A 193 -8.27 1.66 22.03
CA THR A 193 -8.58 1.85 23.48
C THR A 193 -8.24 3.21 24.07
N GLU A 194 -7.58 4.11 23.35
CA GLU A 194 -7.35 5.48 23.84
C GLU A 194 -7.62 6.50 22.70
N GLU A 195 -8.62 7.35 22.91
CA GLU A 195 -9.11 8.38 21.96
C GLU A 195 -8.06 9.44 21.52
N LYS A 196 -6.84 9.42 22.05
CA LYS A 196 -5.82 10.45 21.80
C LYS A 196 -4.71 10.05 20.82
N SER A 197 -4.62 8.79 20.38
CA SER A 197 -3.59 8.34 19.42
C SER A 197 -3.99 7.05 18.69
N ASP A 198 -5.21 7.00 18.13
CA ASP A 198 -5.61 5.88 17.31
C ASP A 198 -4.90 6.00 15.95
N PRO A 199 -3.97 5.09 15.60
CA PRO A 199 -3.30 5.09 14.30
C PRO A 199 -4.28 4.99 13.13
N TYR A 200 -5.49 4.53 13.38
CA TYR A 200 -6.56 4.48 12.39
C TYR A 200 -7.23 5.84 12.20
N LEU A 201 -7.39 6.64 13.25
CA LEU A 201 -7.87 8.03 13.14
C LEU A 201 -6.84 8.91 12.42
N ASP A 202 -5.54 8.63 12.59
CA ASP A 202 -4.50 9.37 11.89
C ASP A 202 -4.44 9.02 10.39
N SER A 203 -4.63 7.75 10.02
CA SER A 203 -4.76 7.34 8.61
C SER A 203 -6.06 7.86 7.98
N VAL A 204 -7.10 8.03 8.78
CA VAL A 204 -8.39 8.62 8.43
C VAL A 204 -8.28 10.13 8.17
N ARG A 205 -7.53 10.85 8.99
CA ARG A 205 -7.23 12.28 8.76
C ARG A 205 -6.44 12.51 7.47
N VAL A 206 -5.66 11.52 7.04
CA VAL A 206 -4.98 11.53 5.74
C VAL A 206 -6.00 11.61 4.60
N VAL A 207 -7.09 10.86 4.68
CA VAL A 207 -8.16 10.88 3.65
C VAL A 207 -8.92 12.20 3.66
N GLN A 208 -9.24 12.76 4.84
CA GLN A 208 -9.90 14.07 4.92
C GLN A 208 -9.06 15.22 4.33
N GLY A 209 -7.73 15.11 4.37
CA GLY A 209 -6.84 16.09 3.76
C GLY A 209 -6.69 15.95 2.23
N ILE A 210 -7.05 14.80 1.66
CA ILE A 210 -7.01 14.56 0.20
C ILE A 210 -8.22 15.17 -0.50
N ASP A 211 -9.33 15.35 0.20
CA ASP A 211 -10.60 15.85 -0.30
C ASP A 211 -10.54 17.22 -0.96
N TYR A 212 -9.71 18.10 -0.44
CA TYR A 212 -9.61 19.46 -0.99
C TYR A 212 -8.92 19.55 -2.35
N THR A 213 -8.39 18.45 -2.88
CA THR A 213 -7.55 18.47 -4.09
C THR A 213 -8.16 17.72 -5.26
N ILE A 214 -9.15 16.85 -5.03
CA ILE A 214 -9.83 16.10 -6.10
C ILE A 214 -10.92 16.94 -6.80
N ASN A 215 -11.41 17.99 -6.14
CA ASN A 215 -12.48 18.87 -6.63
C ASN A 215 -12.01 20.25 -7.14
N GLN A 216 -10.72 20.43 -7.42
CA GLN A 216 -10.15 21.56 -8.11
C GLN A 216 -9.46 21.07 -9.38
#